data_cf76d9ffabc9bf350dac969c3b898a04
#
_entry.id   cf76d9ffabc9bf350dac969c3b898a04
#
_cell.length_a   1.000
_cell.length_b   1.000
_cell.length_c   1.000
_cell.angle_alpha   90.00
_cell.angle_beta   90.00
_cell.angle_gamma   90.00
#
_symmetry.space_group_name_H-M   'P 1'
#
loop_
_entity.id
_entity.type
_entity.pdbx_description
1 polymer ?
#
loop_
_entity_poly.entity_id
_entity_poly.type
_entity_poly.pdbx_seq_one_letter_code
_entity_poly.pdbx_strand_id
1 'polypeptide(L)'
;DLTGRSIAKYSLQNVEQPVSSWSSMFEQVVKFLHEKDKSVLFGLVHAPDEDSALSAILSGTEDGMRVPLKIDDGIYVEKNTSTAYKISLLRRLFARYEMNPEDLVFYLKDADSADS
;
A
#
# COMPACT_ATOMS: atom_id res chain seq x y z
N ASP A 1 14.52 -10.40 3.60
CA ASP A 1 13.80 -10.85 2.42
C ASP A 1 12.44 -11.43 2.80
N LEU A 2 11.39 -10.93 2.17
CA LEU A 2 10.01 -11.32 2.47
C LEU A 2 9.44 -12.36 1.51
N THR A 3 10.24 -12.85 0.59
CA THR A 3 9.80 -13.84 -0.39
C THR A 3 9.30 -15.09 0.33
N GLY A 4 8.06 -15.50 0.04
CA GLY A 4 7.45 -16.68 0.67
C GLY A 4 6.99 -16.49 2.10
N ARG A 5 7.19 -15.33 2.69
CA ARG A 5 6.72 -15.06 4.06
C ARG A 5 5.31 -14.50 4.02
N SER A 6 4.51 -14.90 4.99
CA SER A 6 3.12 -14.42 5.12
C SER A 6 3.03 -13.42 6.26
N ILE A 7 2.12 -12.46 6.10
CA ILE A 7 1.88 -11.45 7.11
C ILE A 7 0.73 -11.91 8.03
N ALA A 8 0.87 -11.67 9.33
CA ALA A 8 -0.17 -11.97 10.31
C ALA A 8 -0.95 -10.72 10.69
N LYS A 9 -0.24 -9.60 10.86
CA LYS A 9 -0.84 -8.32 11.21
C LYS A 9 0.15 -7.21 10.90
N TYR A 10 -0.31 -5.98 10.93
CA TYR A 10 0.57 -4.82 10.87
C TYR A 10 0.19 -3.85 11.98
N SER A 11 1.13 -2.97 12.31
CA SER A 11 0.90 -1.87 13.23
C SER A 11 1.16 -0.58 12.49
N LEU A 12 0.25 0.37 12.60
CA LEU A 12 0.41 1.70 12.01
C LEU A 12 0.17 2.72 13.11
N GLN A 13 1.22 3.48 13.40
CA GLN A 13 1.21 4.47 14.48
C GLN A 13 0.73 3.83 15.80
N ASN A 14 1.27 2.65 16.10
CA ASN A 14 1.00 1.87 17.31
C ASN A 14 -0.42 1.27 17.41
N VAL A 15 -1.17 1.30 16.31
CA VAL A 15 -2.46 0.63 16.25
C VAL A 15 -2.32 -0.65 15.43
N GLU A 16 -2.54 -1.79 16.05
CA GLU A 16 -2.40 -3.09 15.40
C GLU A 16 -3.68 -3.50 14.69
N GLN A 17 -3.51 -4.10 13.51
CA GLN A 17 -4.61 -4.62 12.71
C GLN A 17 -4.24 -6.01 12.18
N PRO A 18 -5.04 -7.04 12.47
CA PRO A 18 -4.83 -8.33 11.86
C PRO A 18 -5.15 -8.26 10.38
N VAL A 19 -4.43 -9.01 9.58
CA VAL A 19 -4.63 -9.00 8.13
C VAL A 19 -4.27 -10.35 7.56
N SER A 20 -4.93 -10.73 6.46
CA SER A 20 -4.78 -12.07 5.88
C SER A 20 -3.74 -12.13 4.76
N SER A 21 -3.35 -10.99 4.19
CA SER A 21 -2.43 -10.98 3.06
C SER A 21 -1.73 -9.63 2.94
N TRP A 22 -0.61 -9.64 2.21
CA TRP A 22 0.10 -8.40 1.90
C TRP A 22 -0.76 -7.44 1.07
N SER A 23 -1.58 -7.98 0.17
CA SER A 23 -2.50 -7.17 -0.63
C SER A 23 -3.54 -6.48 0.24
N SER A 24 -4.09 -7.18 1.22
CA SER A 24 -5.06 -6.58 2.15
C SER A 24 -4.42 -5.49 3.00
N MET A 25 -3.20 -5.73 3.47
CA MET A 25 -2.44 -4.72 4.21
C MET A 25 -2.24 -3.47 3.35
N PHE A 26 -1.77 -3.67 2.12
CA PHE A 26 -1.53 -2.57 1.19
C PHE A 26 -2.79 -1.74 0.96
N GLU A 27 -3.91 -2.41 0.69
CA GLU A 27 -5.19 -1.75 0.50
C GLU A 27 -5.60 -0.93 1.71
N GLN A 28 -5.51 -1.51 2.91
CA GLN A 28 -5.91 -0.83 4.14
C GLN A 28 -5.04 0.39 4.42
N VAL A 29 -3.73 0.26 4.24
CA VAL A 29 -2.81 1.37 4.50
C VAL A 29 -3.01 2.51 3.50
N VAL A 30 -3.16 2.19 2.21
CA VAL A 30 -3.40 3.23 1.20
C VAL A 30 -4.71 3.96 1.49
N LYS A 31 -5.76 3.25 1.85
CA LYS A 31 -7.05 3.87 2.19
C LYS A 31 -6.95 4.74 3.43
N PHE A 32 -6.20 4.29 4.44
CA PHE A 32 -5.97 5.09 5.64
C PHE A 32 -5.27 6.41 5.30
N LEU A 33 -4.21 6.34 4.49
CA LEU A 33 -3.49 7.54 4.08
C LEU A 33 -4.40 8.49 3.30
N HIS A 34 -5.19 7.94 2.37
CA HIS A 34 -6.09 8.76 1.57
C HIS A 34 -7.10 9.50 2.44
N GLU A 35 -7.67 8.83 3.44
CA GLU A 35 -8.61 9.48 4.35
C GLU A 35 -7.94 10.56 5.21
N LYS A 36 -6.64 10.39 5.49
CA LYS A 36 -5.88 11.38 6.25
C LYS A 36 -5.74 12.70 5.49
N ASP A 37 -5.48 12.62 4.19
CA ASP A 37 -5.38 13.81 3.33
C ASP A 37 -5.68 13.39 1.88
N LYS A 38 -6.88 13.68 1.45
CA LYS A 38 -7.35 13.26 0.12
C LYS A 38 -6.66 13.99 -1.03
N SER A 39 -6.04 15.13 -0.75
CA SER A 39 -5.40 15.91 -1.81
C SER A 39 -4.15 15.24 -2.39
N VAL A 40 -3.49 14.37 -1.63
CA VAL A 40 -2.22 13.79 -2.05
C VAL A 40 -2.40 12.87 -3.25
N LEU A 41 -3.29 11.89 -3.16
CA LEU A 41 -3.51 10.95 -4.28
C LEU A 41 -4.15 11.63 -5.49
N PHE A 42 -5.11 12.53 -5.25
CA PHE A 42 -5.69 13.32 -6.35
C PHE A 42 -4.61 14.14 -7.05
N GLY A 43 -3.71 14.74 -6.30
CA GLY A 43 -2.61 15.51 -6.87
C GLY A 43 -1.69 14.63 -7.74
N LEU A 44 -1.35 13.44 -7.26
CA LEU A 44 -0.50 12.52 -7.99
C LEU A 44 -1.15 12.01 -9.28
N VAL A 45 -2.45 11.76 -9.25
CA VAL A 45 -3.19 11.32 -10.44
C VAL A 45 -3.21 12.43 -11.50
N HIS A 46 -3.34 13.69 -11.07
CA HIS A 46 -3.40 14.83 -12.00
C HIS A 46 -2.03 15.37 -12.41
N ALA A 47 -0.97 15.00 -11.69
CA ALA A 47 0.40 15.43 -12.00
C ALA A 47 1.33 14.21 -11.97
N PRO A 48 1.19 13.29 -12.95
CA PRO A 48 1.92 12.01 -12.93
C PRO A 48 3.45 12.15 -12.98
N ASP A 49 3.96 13.28 -13.48
CA ASP A 49 5.41 13.47 -13.56
C ASP A 49 6.05 13.80 -12.21
N GLU A 50 5.26 14.10 -11.20
CA GLU A 50 5.76 14.40 -9.86
C GLU A 50 6.48 13.21 -9.24
N ASP A 51 5.99 12.00 -9.46
CA ASP A 51 6.62 10.78 -8.97
C ASP A 51 6.29 9.64 -9.92
N SER A 52 7.24 9.30 -10.78
CA SER A 52 7.01 8.30 -11.82
C SER A 52 6.75 6.90 -11.26
N ALA A 53 7.35 6.57 -10.11
CA ALA A 53 7.13 5.25 -9.50
C ALA A 53 5.70 5.12 -8.98
N LEU A 54 5.18 6.15 -8.31
CA LEU A 54 3.79 6.14 -7.84
C LEU A 54 2.82 6.25 -9.01
N SER A 55 3.14 7.07 -10.00
CA SER A 55 2.27 7.24 -11.17
C SER A 55 2.12 5.97 -12.00
N ALA A 56 3.11 5.09 -11.93
CA ALA A 56 3.05 3.82 -12.66
C ALA A 56 1.92 2.91 -12.15
N ILE A 57 1.48 3.10 -10.91
CA ILE A 57 0.43 2.28 -10.31
C ILE A 57 -0.85 3.05 -10.00
N LEU A 58 -0.85 4.37 -10.19
CA LEU A 58 -2.00 5.23 -9.92
C LEU A 58 -2.61 5.73 -11.23
N SER A 59 -3.93 5.75 -11.30
CA SER A 59 -4.62 6.31 -12.46
C SER A 59 -6.00 6.81 -12.06
N GLY A 60 -6.53 7.72 -12.86
CA GLY A 60 -7.90 8.19 -12.71
C GLY A 60 -8.94 7.19 -13.19
N THR A 61 -8.52 6.16 -13.93
CA THR A 61 -9.41 5.11 -14.44
C THR A 61 -8.77 3.74 -14.22
N GLU A 62 -9.58 2.69 -14.30
CA GLU A 62 -9.08 1.32 -14.19
C GLU A 62 -8.55 0.76 -15.50
N ASP A 63 -8.63 1.53 -16.59
CA ASP A 63 -8.22 1.08 -17.91
C ASP A 63 -6.75 0.67 -17.93
N GLY A 64 -6.49 -0.52 -18.46
CA GLY A 64 -5.14 -1.05 -18.55
C GLY A 64 -4.60 -1.70 -17.28
N MET A 65 -5.34 -1.66 -16.19
CA MET A 65 -4.92 -2.30 -14.94
C MET A 65 -5.30 -3.77 -14.94
N ARG A 66 -4.44 -4.61 -14.35
CA ARG A 66 -4.69 -6.04 -14.18
C ARG A 66 -5.61 -6.31 -12.99
N VAL A 67 -5.30 -5.70 -11.86
CA VAL A 67 -6.10 -5.84 -10.64
C VAL A 67 -6.34 -4.44 -10.09
N PRO A 68 -7.34 -3.73 -10.65
CA PRO A 68 -7.61 -2.37 -10.21
C PRO A 68 -8.25 -2.35 -8.84
N LEU A 69 -7.73 -1.50 -7.96
CA LEU A 69 -8.30 -1.23 -6.66
C LEU A 69 -8.81 0.20 -6.65
N LYS A 70 -10.12 0.36 -6.50
CA LYS A 70 -10.70 1.69 -6.40
C LYS A 70 -10.50 2.24 -4.99
N ILE A 71 -9.78 3.35 -4.90
CA ILE A 71 -9.57 4.04 -3.62
C ILE A 71 -10.66 5.09 -3.41
N ASP A 72 -11.02 5.78 -4.47
CA ASP A 72 -12.03 6.86 -4.46
C ASP A 72 -12.47 7.08 -5.90
N ASP A 73 -13.52 7.86 -6.11
CA ASP A 73 -13.91 8.25 -7.46
C ASP A 73 -12.74 8.97 -8.13
N GLY A 74 -12.32 8.45 -9.28
CA GLY A 74 -11.20 9.02 -10.01
C GLY A 74 -9.82 8.66 -9.47
N ILE A 75 -9.72 7.67 -8.56
CA ILE A 75 -8.44 7.18 -8.06
C ILE A 75 -8.45 5.66 -8.04
N TYR A 76 -7.58 5.05 -8.84
CA TYR A 76 -7.40 3.60 -8.89
C TYR A 76 -5.92 3.27 -8.71
N VAL A 77 -5.65 2.15 -8.05
CA VAL A 77 -4.30 1.66 -7.78
C VAL A 77 -4.17 0.26 -8.35
N GLU A 78 -3.06 -0.02 -9.05
CA GLU A 78 -2.75 -1.37 -9.51
C GLU A 78 -2.33 -2.21 -8.31
N LYS A 79 -3.06 -3.26 -8.03
CA LYS A 79 -2.82 -4.13 -6.89
C LYS A 79 -1.95 -5.33 -7.24
N ASN A 80 -1.76 -5.62 -8.53
CA ASN A 80 -0.94 -6.73 -8.99
C ASN A 80 0.55 -6.38 -9.00
N THR A 81 1.12 -6.33 -7.81
CA THR A 81 2.53 -5.99 -7.60
C THR A 81 3.11 -6.95 -6.56
N SER A 82 4.44 -7.10 -6.59
CA SER A 82 5.12 -7.93 -5.59
C SER A 82 5.04 -7.30 -4.21
N THR A 83 5.27 -8.13 -3.18
CA THR A 83 5.30 -7.64 -1.80
C THR A 83 6.39 -6.57 -1.61
N ALA A 84 7.58 -6.83 -2.12
CA ALA A 84 8.69 -5.88 -1.99
C ALA A 84 8.35 -4.55 -2.67
N TYR A 85 7.70 -4.61 -3.83
CA TYR A 85 7.32 -3.41 -4.54
C TYR A 85 6.24 -2.62 -3.77
N LYS A 86 5.25 -3.33 -3.20
CA LYS A 86 4.23 -2.70 -2.37
C LYS A 86 4.85 -1.92 -1.19
N ILE A 87 5.81 -2.54 -0.52
CA ILE A 87 6.49 -1.90 0.61
C ILE A 87 7.26 -0.66 0.15
N SER A 88 7.95 -0.78 -0.98
CA SER A 88 8.67 0.36 -1.56
C SER A 88 7.73 1.52 -1.89
N LEU A 89 6.56 1.21 -2.46
CA LEU A 89 5.56 2.22 -2.78
C LEU A 89 4.98 2.88 -1.53
N LEU A 90 4.74 2.10 -0.49
CA LEU A 90 4.25 2.65 0.77
C LEU A 90 5.24 3.61 1.40
N ARG A 91 6.54 3.30 1.31
CA ARG A 91 7.57 4.23 1.81
C ARG A 91 7.53 5.56 1.07
N ARG A 92 7.35 5.51 -0.26
CA ARG A 92 7.22 6.73 -1.06
C ARG A 92 5.97 7.51 -0.69
N LEU A 93 4.86 6.82 -0.48
CA LEU A 93 3.62 7.47 -0.07
C LEU A 93 3.78 8.12 1.29
N PHE A 94 4.38 7.43 2.27
CA PHE A 94 4.59 8.00 3.59
C PHE A 94 5.34 9.31 3.53
N ALA A 95 6.35 9.40 2.64
CA ALA A 95 7.08 10.65 2.47
C ALA A 95 6.18 11.78 1.97
N ARG A 96 5.22 11.46 1.11
CA ARG A 96 4.26 12.46 0.60
C ARG A 96 3.32 12.97 1.70
N TYR A 97 3.06 12.15 2.71
CA TYR A 97 2.22 12.53 3.86
C TYR A 97 3.06 13.03 5.02
N GLU A 98 4.37 13.17 4.83
CA GLU A 98 5.31 13.59 5.88
C GLU A 98 5.22 12.68 7.11
N MET A 99 5.04 11.39 6.87
CA MET A 99 4.98 10.37 7.90
C MET A 99 6.25 9.54 7.91
N ASN A 100 6.62 9.06 9.08
CA ASN A 100 7.79 8.19 9.24
C ASN A 100 7.45 6.78 8.78
N PRO A 101 8.18 6.22 7.79
CA PRO A 101 7.93 4.84 7.37
C PRO A 101 8.06 3.82 8.51
N GLU A 102 8.82 4.13 9.55
CA GLU A 102 8.96 3.25 10.71
C GLU A 102 7.70 3.14 11.56
N ASP A 103 6.72 4.03 11.32
CA ASP A 103 5.42 3.93 11.97
C ASP A 103 4.60 2.74 11.47
N LEU A 104 5.04 2.13 10.36
CA LEU A 104 4.40 0.95 9.79
C LEU A 104 5.29 -0.26 10.07
N VAL A 105 4.79 -1.18 10.88
CA VAL A 105 5.52 -2.37 11.31
C VAL A 105 4.74 -3.62 10.89
N PHE A 106 5.44 -4.58 10.32
CA PHE A 106 4.82 -5.84 9.87
C PHE A 106 5.18 -6.96 10.84
N TYR A 107 4.19 -7.79 11.14
CA TYR A 107 4.37 -8.98 11.96
C TYR A 107 4.10 -10.18 11.07
N LEU A 108 5.13 -10.98 10.85
CA LEU A 108 5.05 -12.13 9.96
C LEU A 108 4.46 -13.33 10.69
N LYS A 109 3.81 -14.19 9.93
CA LYS A 109 3.38 -15.47 10.48
C LYS A 109 4.60 -16.30 10.82
N ASP A 110 4.52 -17.03 11.93
CA ASP A 110 5.57 -17.95 12.32
C ASP A 110 5.64 -19.06 11.29
N ALA A 111 6.81 -19.27 10.70
CA ALA A 111 7.01 -20.31 9.72
C ALA A 111 6.73 -21.70 10.28
N ASP A 112 7.00 -21.90 11.57
CA ASP A 112 6.80 -23.19 12.23
C ASP A 112 5.32 -23.50 12.44
N SER A 113 4.47 -22.49 12.50
CA SER A 113 3.04 -22.71 12.71
C SER A 113 2.39 -23.43 11.53
N ALA A 114 2.98 -23.37 10.35
CA ALA A 114 2.46 -24.06 9.18
C ALA A 114 2.67 -25.57 9.26
N ASP A 115 3.64 -26.00 10.03
CA ASP A 115 4.02 -27.40 10.14
C ASP A 115 3.35 -28.13 11.31
N SER A 116 2.67 -27.40 12.15
CA SER A 116 2.07 -27.97 13.33
C SER A 116 0.64 -28.41 13.14
#